data_a5b12a266b44f5729c08f64dc5fce458
#
_entry.id   a5b12a266b44f5729c08f64dc5fce458
#
_cell.length_a   1.000
_cell.length_b   1.000
_cell.length_c   1.000
_cell.angle_alpha   90.00
_cell.angle_beta   90.00
_cell.angle_gamma   90.00
#
_symmetry.space_group_name_H-M   'P 1'
#
loop_
_entity.id
_entity.type
_entity.pdbx_description
1 polymer ?
#
loop_
_entity_poly.entity_id
_entity_poly.type
_entity_poly.pdbx_seq_one_letter_code
_entity_poly.pdbx_strand_id
1 'polypeptide(L)'
;MDLSGKVLVVTGADGALGQAVAATLSGYGAKLALITHGGAVGMLPAGAHHYGGIDLTLEPAARSAMEQVTKDAGRIDGLINVAGGFRWEKLGEGTIESWDTMYKLNLRTAVLACQAALPYLLKSVSGRIVNVGAMAAQKAAAGMGPYAASKAGVAKLTEALADELKDRGITVNAILPSTLDTPKNRADMPKADFTRWVTLSEAAEVIAFLVSDKASAVTGALIPLAGRA
;
A
#
# COMPACT_ATOMS: atom_id res chain seq x y z
N MET A 1 -6.50 -16.10 9.87
CA MET A 1 -5.04 -15.86 9.96
C MET A 1 -4.72 -15.40 11.36
N ASP A 2 -3.50 -15.58 11.84
CA ASP A 2 -3.06 -15.04 13.12
C ASP A 2 -1.88 -14.09 12.84
N LEU A 3 -2.00 -12.85 13.27
CA LEU A 3 -0.98 -11.81 13.15
C LEU A 3 -0.55 -11.27 14.52
N SER A 4 -0.93 -11.98 15.58
CA SER A 4 -0.60 -11.60 16.96
C SER A 4 0.92 -11.40 17.13
N GLY A 5 1.29 -10.32 17.80
CA GLY A 5 2.69 -9.96 18.04
C GLY A 5 3.42 -9.29 16.87
N LYS A 6 2.83 -9.24 15.66
CA LYS A 6 3.40 -8.49 14.53
C LYS A 6 3.07 -7.00 14.65
N VAL A 7 4.05 -6.16 14.37
CA VAL A 7 3.90 -4.71 14.22
C VAL A 7 3.92 -4.38 12.74
N LEU A 8 2.78 -3.89 12.22
CA LEU A 8 2.57 -3.63 10.80
C LEU A 8 2.34 -2.13 10.56
N VAL A 9 3.11 -1.56 9.65
CA VAL A 9 2.97 -0.17 9.22
C VAL A 9 2.05 -0.11 8.01
N VAL A 10 1.02 0.74 8.05
CA VAL A 10 0.10 0.98 6.93
C VAL A 10 0.20 2.45 6.54
N THR A 11 0.65 2.73 5.32
CA THR A 11 0.69 4.10 4.77
C THR A 11 -0.63 4.43 4.07
N GLY A 12 -1.02 5.71 4.04
CA GLY A 12 -2.32 6.11 3.46
C GLY A 12 -3.51 5.52 4.21
N ALA A 13 -3.37 5.38 5.53
CA ALA A 13 -4.36 4.74 6.39
C ALA A 13 -5.67 5.52 6.54
N ASP A 14 -5.70 6.79 6.13
CA ASP A 14 -6.91 7.64 6.04
C ASP A 14 -7.77 7.37 4.80
N GLY A 15 -7.21 6.70 3.77
CA GLY A 15 -7.95 6.30 2.59
C GLY A 15 -8.87 5.10 2.81
N ALA A 16 -9.86 4.92 1.92
CA ALA A 16 -10.85 3.84 2.04
C ALA A 16 -10.22 2.43 2.14
N LEU A 17 -9.22 2.13 1.28
CA LEU A 17 -8.50 0.86 1.35
C LEU A 17 -7.64 0.77 2.62
N GLY A 18 -6.96 1.85 3.01
CA GLY A 18 -6.12 1.88 4.20
C GLY A 18 -6.90 1.59 5.48
N GLN A 19 -8.10 2.16 5.61
CA GLN A 19 -9.00 1.89 6.74
C GLN A 19 -9.47 0.42 6.75
N ALA A 20 -9.86 -0.14 5.61
CA ALA A 20 -10.26 -1.54 5.52
C ALA A 20 -9.11 -2.49 5.86
N VAL A 21 -7.91 -2.21 5.36
CA VAL A 21 -6.68 -2.95 5.69
C VAL A 21 -6.41 -2.89 7.19
N ALA A 22 -6.46 -1.69 7.79
CA ALA A 22 -6.23 -1.53 9.22
C ALA A 22 -7.25 -2.31 10.06
N ALA A 23 -8.54 -2.26 9.70
CA ALA A 23 -9.58 -3.02 10.40
C ALA A 23 -9.35 -4.53 10.30
N THR A 24 -9.06 -5.04 9.10
CA THR A 24 -8.80 -6.47 8.86
C THR A 24 -7.57 -6.96 9.62
N LEU A 25 -6.45 -6.25 9.53
CA LEU A 25 -5.20 -6.64 10.20
C LEU A 25 -5.32 -6.60 11.74
N SER A 26 -6.02 -5.60 12.28
CA SER A 26 -6.34 -5.54 13.72
C SER A 26 -7.23 -6.69 14.13
N GLY A 27 -8.24 -7.07 13.34
CA GLY A 27 -9.09 -8.24 13.58
C GLY A 27 -8.31 -9.56 13.65
N TYR A 28 -7.14 -9.64 13.01
CA TYR A 28 -6.20 -10.76 13.11
C TYR A 28 -5.14 -10.60 14.21
N GLY A 29 -5.26 -9.58 15.07
CA GLY A 29 -4.41 -9.39 16.25
C GLY A 29 -3.11 -8.62 16.00
N ALA A 30 -2.91 -8.00 14.84
CA ALA A 30 -1.73 -7.17 14.59
C ALA A 30 -1.76 -5.88 15.39
N LYS A 31 -0.58 -5.42 15.83
CA LYS A 31 -0.37 -4.04 16.28
C LYS A 31 -0.10 -3.17 15.05
N LEU A 32 -0.75 -2.01 14.97
CA LEU A 32 -0.72 -1.18 13.76
C LEU A 32 -0.10 0.18 14.01
N ALA A 33 0.77 0.59 13.10
CA ALA A 33 1.24 1.96 12.94
C ALA A 33 0.60 2.55 11.68
N LEU A 34 -0.34 3.48 11.85
CA LEU A 34 -1.14 4.06 10.78
C LEU A 34 -0.56 5.41 10.39
N ILE A 35 0.07 5.50 9.22
CA ILE A 35 0.70 6.73 8.72
C ILE A 35 -0.24 7.41 7.73
N THR A 36 -0.50 8.71 7.96
CA THR A 36 -1.35 9.53 7.10
C THR A 36 -0.68 10.87 6.76
N HIS A 37 -0.98 11.38 5.55
CA HIS A 37 -0.57 12.74 5.17
C HIS A 37 -1.50 13.80 5.76
N GLY A 38 -2.79 13.50 5.79
CA GLY A 38 -3.83 14.38 6.32
C GLY A 38 -4.06 14.20 7.83
N GLY A 39 -5.21 14.66 8.26
CA GLY A 39 -5.63 14.63 9.66
C GLY A 39 -6.06 13.26 10.18
N ALA A 40 -7.08 13.25 11.02
CA ALA A 40 -7.47 12.06 11.75
C ALA A 40 -7.91 10.89 10.86
N VAL A 41 -7.42 9.71 11.16
CA VAL A 41 -8.08 8.46 10.82
C VAL A 41 -9.39 8.43 11.63
N GLY A 42 -10.46 7.95 11.05
CA GLY A 42 -11.74 7.79 11.78
C GLY A 42 -11.54 7.01 13.09
N MET A 43 -12.39 6.06 13.40
CA MET A 43 -12.19 5.23 14.59
C MET A 43 -10.95 4.37 14.44
N LEU A 44 -9.97 4.55 15.34
CA LEU A 44 -8.75 3.74 15.36
C LEU A 44 -9.09 2.31 15.80
N PRO A 45 -8.62 1.28 15.06
CA PRO A 45 -8.74 -0.09 15.54
C PRO A 45 -7.99 -0.30 16.87
N ALA A 46 -8.41 -1.30 17.64
CA ALA A 46 -7.73 -1.65 18.89
C ALA A 46 -6.23 -1.94 18.64
N GLY A 47 -5.36 -1.40 19.49
CA GLY A 47 -3.91 -1.59 19.37
C GLY A 47 -3.24 -0.81 18.23
N ALA A 48 -3.94 0.13 17.59
CA ALA A 48 -3.39 0.98 16.56
C ALA A 48 -2.88 2.31 17.11
N HIS A 49 -1.70 2.74 16.62
CA HIS A 49 -1.15 4.08 16.83
C HIS A 49 -1.23 4.87 15.52
N HIS A 50 -1.63 6.14 15.62
CA HIS A 50 -1.76 7.03 14.47
C HIS A 50 -0.63 8.05 14.43
N TYR A 51 0.00 8.18 13.26
CA TYR A 51 1.06 9.13 12.92
C TYR A 51 0.55 10.02 11.78
N GLY A 52 -0.02 11.17 12.13
CA GLY A 52 -0.62 12.11 11.19
C GLY A 52 0.33 13.21 10.73
N GLY A 53 0.00 13.87 9.61
CA GLY A 53 0.77 14.96 9.04
C GLY A 53 2.10 14.56 8.41
N ILE A 54 2.26 13.28 8.01
CA ILE A 54 3.50 12.75 7.45
C ILE A 54 3.46 12.80 5.93
N ASP A 55 4.27 13.68 5.34
CA ASP A 55 4.49 13.72 3.89
C ASP A 55 5.55 12.69 3.47
N LEU A 56 5.11 11.51 3.05
CA LEU A 56 5.99 10.44 2.58
C LEU A 56 6.68 10.73 1.24
N THR A 57 6.40 11.85 0.58
CA THR A 57 7.19 12.30 -0.58
C THR A 57 8.52 12.93 -0.18
N LEU A 58 8.73 13.18 1.12
CA LEU A 58 9.93 13.75 1.71
C LEU A 58 10.71 12.68 2.48
N GLU A 59 11.96 12.45 2.08
CA GLU A 59 12.82 11.43 2.71
C GLU A 59 12.98 11.61 4.23
N PRO A 60 13.24 12.83 4.76
CA PRO A 60 13.36 13.02 6.21
C PRO A 60 12.09 12.66 6.97
N ALA A 61 10.90 12.96 6.40
CA ALA A 61 9.62 12.65 7.02
C ALA A 61 9.37 11.14 7.06
N ALA A 62 9.65 10.42 5.96
CA ALA A 62 9.53 8.97 5.92
C ALA A 62 10.47 8.30 6.94
N ARG A 63 11.72 8.75 7.04
CA ARG A 63 12.70 8.24 8.01
C ARG A 63 12.23 8.48 9.45
N SER A 64 11.89 9.72 9.79
CA SER A 64 11.42 10.08 11.13
C SER A 64 10.17 9.31 11.54
N ALA A 65 9.24 9.05 10.61
CA ALA A 65 8.05 8.25 10.90
C ALA A 65 8.41 6.81 11.30
N MET A 66 9.31 6.14 10.57
CA MET A 66 9.71 4.76 10.92
C MET A 66 10.54 4.69 12.19
N GLU A 67 11.36 5.70 12.49
CA GLU A 67 12.06 5.85 13.76
C GLU A 67 11.08 5.96 14.92
N GLN A 68 10.05 6.82 14.78
CA GLN A 68 9.04 7.00 15.81
C GLN A 68 8.23 5.73 16.04
N VAL A 69 7.79 5.05 14.97
CA VAL A 69 7.10 3.75 15.07
C VAL A 69 7.95 2.74 15.83
N THR A 70 9.25 2.67 15.51
CA THR A 70 10.15 1.71 16.19
C THR A 70 10.36 2.08 17.65
N LYS A 71 10.44 3.37 17.98
CA LYS A 71 10.54 3.85 19.36
C LYS A 71 9.31 3.46 20.18
N ASP A 72 8.11 3.57 19.61
CA ASP A 72 6.86 3.33 20.31
C ASP A 72 6.50 1.84 20.39
N ALA A 73 6.74 1.08 19.32
CA ALA A 73 6.34 -0.33 19.21
C ALA A 73 7.50 -1.34 19.35
N GLY A 74 8.74 -0.87 19.38
CA GLY A 74 9.94 -1.70 19.56
C GLY A 74 10.44 -2.40 18.30
N ARG A 75 9.61 -2.55 17.25
CA ARG A 75 9.92 -3.30 16.02
C ARG A 75 9.02 -2.91 14.86
N ILE A 76 9.41 -3.31 13.66
CA ILE A 76 8.54 -3.31 12.46
C ILE A 76 8.68 -4.69 11.80
N ASP A 77 7.57 -5.39 11.61
CA ASP A 77 7.52 -6.71 10.98
C ASP A 77 6.95 -6.67 9.57
N GLY A 78 6.20 -5.63 9.24
CA GLY A 78 5.68 -5.46 7.89
C GLY A 78 5.38 -4.01 7.55
N LEU A 79 5.44 -3.74 6.23
CA LEU A 79 5.09 -2.46 5.62
C LEU A 79 4.04 -2.68 4.53
N ILE A 80 2.93 -2.00 4.63
CA ILE A 80 1.86 -2.02 3.64
C ILE A 80 1.76 -0.62 3.01
N ASN A 81 2.22 -0.49 1.76
CA ASN A 81 2.21 0.75 1.01
C ASN A 81 0.87 0.93 0.29
N VAL A 82 -0.09 1.57 0.99
CA VAL A 82 -1.41 1.92 0.44
C VAL A 82 -1.44 3.37 -0.06
N ALA A 83 -0.59 4.24 0.46
CA ALA A 83 -0.51 5.64 0.05
C ALA A 83 -0.40 5.77 -1.47
N GLY A 84 -1.23 6.64 -2.06
CA GLY A 84 -1.25 6.88 -3.48
C GLY A 84 -2.48 7.67 -3.91
N GLY A 85 -2.54 7.94 -5.21
CA GLY A 85 -3.64 8.69 -5.81
C GLY A 85 -3.91 8.28 -7.25
N PHE A 86 -5.00 8.79 -7.79
CA PHE A 86 -5.41 8.58 -9.17
C PHE A 86 -5.74 9.91 -9.83
N ARG A 87 -5.31 10.06 -11.08
CA ARG A 87 -5.74 11.13 -11.98
C ARG A 87 -5.98 10.53 -13.36
N TRP A 88 -7.12 10.89 -13.94
CA TRP A 88 -7.44 10.60 -15.34
C TRP A 88 -7.18 11.84 -16.18
N GLU A 89 -6.34 11.73 -17.21
CA GLU A 89 -5.96 12.86 -18.05
C GLU A 89 -5.36 12.36 -19.37
N LYS A 90 -5.91 12.77 -20.51
CA LYS A 90 -5.32 12.44 -21.80
C LYS A 90 -4.06 13.27 -22.06
N LEU A 91 -3.10 12.71 -22.78
CA LEU A 91 -1.80 13.34 -23.00
C LEU A 91 -1.91 14.73 -23.63
N GLY A 92 -2.80 14.90 -24.62
CA GLY A 92 -2.97 16.19 -25.30
C GLY A 92 -3.75 17.26 -24.51
N GLU A 93 -4.35 16.88 -23.39
CA GLU A 93 -5.15 17.78 -22.53
C GLU A 93 -4.45 18.03 -21.19
N GLY A 94 -3.41 17.27 -20.89
CA GLY A 94 -2.75 17.25 -19.63
C GLY A 94 -1.42 18.00 -19.59
N THR A 95 -0.79 17.99 -18.41
CA THR A 95 0.46 18.68 -18.13
C THR A 95 1.53 17.75 -17.56
N ILE A 96 2.80 18.16 -17.62
CA ILE A 96 3.90 17.40 -17.04
C ILE A 96 3.76 17.28 -15.51
N GLU A 97 3.14 18.25 -14.85
CA GLU A 97 2.88 18.27 -13.43
C GLU A 97 1.98 17.10 -12.99
N SER A 98 1.09 16.64 -13.89
CA SER A 98 0.29 15.43 -13.62
C SER A 98 1.14 14.17 -13.56
N TRP A 99 2.15 14.04 -14.42
CA TRP A 99 3.12 12.94 -14.40
C TRP A 99 3.97 12.99 -13.13
N ASP A 100 4.50 14.16 -12.79
CA ASP A 100 5.28 14.37 -11.57
C ASP A 100 4.46 14.07 -10.31
N THR A 101 3.20 14.51 -10.31
CA THR A 101 2.28 14.27 -9.19
C THR A 101 2.01 12.78 -9.00
N MET A 102 1.69 12.05 -10.08
CA MET A 102 1.45 10.61 -10.00
C MET A 102 2.70 9.84 -9.61
N TYR A 103 3.87 10.21 -10.14
CA TYR A 103 5.15 9.67 -9.69
C TYR A 103 5.38 9.90 -8.19
N LYS A 104 5.23 11.14 -7.72
CA LYS A 104 5.44 11.49 -6.32
C LYS A 104 4.50 10.71 -5.39
N LEU A 105 3.20 10.72 -5.69
CA LEU A 105 2.19 10.12 -4.82
C LEU A 105 2.23 8.59 -4.80
N ASN A 106 2.52 7.94 -5.92
CA ASN A 106 2.40 6.49 -6.04
C ASN A 106 3.74 5.76 -5.91
N LEU A 107 4.79 6.23 -6.60
CA LEU A 107 6.07 5.51 -6.63
C LEU A 107 7.05 6.05 -5.60
N ARG A 108 7.27 7.36 -5.57
CA ARG A 108 8.25 7.95 -4.65
C ARG A 108 7.90 7.68 -3.18
N THR A 109 6.62 7.78 -2.79
CA THR A 109 6.16 7.44 -1.44
C THR A 109 6.48 6.00 -1.07
N ALA A 110 6.21 5.05 -1.97
CA ALA A 110 6.50 3.64 -1.75
C ALA A 110 8.01 3.38 -1.63
N VAL A 111 8.83 3.98 -2.50
CA VAL A 111 10.30 3.89 -2.43
C VAL A 111 10.82 4.39 -1.10
N LEU A 112 10.43 5.60 -0.70
CA LEU A 112 10.93 6.23 0.54
C LEU A 112 10.44 5.49 1.79
N ALA A 113 9.20 5.01 1.80
CA ALA A 113 8.70 4.18 2.90
C ALA A 113 9.45 2.85 3.00
N CYS A 114 9.73 2.18 1.88
CA CYS A 114 10.53 0.96 1.86
C CYS A 114 11.96 1.21 2.37
N GLN A 115 12.64 2.26 1.86
CA GLN A 115 13.99 2.61 2.32
C GLN A 115 14.03 2.92 3.82
N ALA A 116 13.05 3.67 4.32
CA ALA A 116 12.98 4.03 5.73
C ALA A 116 12.67 2.84 6.65
N ALA A 117 11.82 1.90 6.21
CA ALA A 117 11.45 0.72 6.99
C ALA A 117 12.49 -0.40 6.94
N LEU A 118 13.29 -0.48 5.86
CA LEU A 118 14.22 -1.58 5.61
C LEU A 118 15.18 -1.90 6.76
N PRO A 119 15.83 -0.94 7.44
CA PRO A 119 16.73 -1.23 8.57
C PRO A 119 16.07 -1.97 9.73
N TYR A 120 14.75 -1.80 9.89
CA TYR A 120 13.95 -2.43 10.92
C TYR A 120 13.41 -3.78 10.48
N LEU A 121 12.94 -3.89 9.23
CA LEU A 121 12.49 -5.14 8.62
C LEU A 121 13.61 -6.19 8.59
N LEU A 122 14.86 -5.77 8.35
CA LEU A 122 16.04 -6.64 8.39
C LEU A 122 16.33 -7.24 9.77
N LYS A 123 15.77 -6.69 10.83
CA LYS A 123 15.86 -7.21 12.21
C LYS A 123 14.68 -8.14 12.55
N SER A 124 13.65 -8.16 11.73
CA SER A 124 12.52 -9.07 11.89
C SER A 124 12.87 -10.47 11.39
N VAL A 125 12.38 -11.49 12.06
CA VAL A 125 12.57 -12.90 11.65
C VAL A 125 11.74 -13.26 10.42
N SER A 126 10.75 -12.42 10.06
CA SER A 126 9.84 -12.66 8.95
C SER A 126 9.30 -11.32 8.40
N GLY A 127 10.20 -10.51 7.83
CA GLY A 127 9.82 -9.20 7.27
C GLY A 127 8.86 -9.33 6.08
N ARG A 128 7.89 -8.43 5.96
CA ARG A 128 6.89 -8.43 4.89
C ARG A 128 6.72 -7.04 4.30
N ILE A 129 6.75 -6.93 2.97
CA ILE A 129 6.40 -5.71 2.26
C ILE A 129 5.25 -6.03 1.29
N VAL A 130 4.16 -5.28 1.36
CA VAL A 130 3.05 -5.38 0.42
C VAL A 130 2.78 -4.02 -0.19
N ASN A 131 2.92 -3.93 -1.51
CA ASN A 131 2.66 -2.72 -2.26
C ASN A 131 1.26 -2.75 -2.91
N VAL A 132 0.58 -1.62 -2.97
CA VAL A 132 -0.67 -1.48 -3.72
C VAL A 132 -0.37 -0.89 -5.10
N GLY A 133 -0.30 -1.78 -6.09
CA GLY A 133 -0.21 -1.45 -7.51
C GLY A 133 -1.56 -1.13 -8.13
N ALA A 134 -1.75 -1.53 -9.38
CA ALA A 134 -3.03 -1.51 -10.11
C ALA A 134 -2.93 -2.40 -11.35
N MET A 135 -4.04 -2.96 -11.83
CA MET A 135 -4.06 -3.66 -13.12
C MET A 135 -3.67 -2.76 -14.29
N ALA A 136 -3.88 -1.44 -14.17
CA ALA A 136 -3.41 -0.43 -15.13
C ALA A 136 -1.88 -0.43 -15.30
N ALA A 137 -1.11 -0.98 -14.37
CA ALA A 137 0.34 -1.17 -14.51
C ALA A 137 0.70 -2.19 -15.62
N GLN A 138 -0.19 -3.14 -15.89
CA GLN A 138 0.01 -4.16 -16.94
C GLN A 138 -0.53 -3.70 -18.29
N LYS A 139 -1.69 -3.03 -18.30
CA LYS A 139 -2.32 -2.50 -19.52
C LYS A 139 -3.06 -1.20 -19.20
N ALA A 140 -2.50 -0.08 -19.66
CA ALA A 140 -3.10 1.23 -19.49
C ALA A 140 -4.27 1.44 -20.45
N ALA A 141 -5.33 2.07 -19.96
CA ALA A 141 -6.42 2.61 -20.80
C ALA A 141 -6.15 4.08 -21.15
N ALA A 142 -6.93 4.62 -22.09
CA ALA A 142 -6.87 6.04 -22.45
C ALA A 142 -7.10 6.94 -21.21
N GLY A 143 -6.29 7.98 -21.07
CA GLY A 143 -6.32 8.89 -19.94
C GLY A 143 -5.65 8.38 -18.66
N MET A 144 -5.07 7.19 -18.66
CA MET A 144 -4.40 6.61 -17.50
C MET A 144 -2.87 6.70 -17.57
N GLY A 145 -2.29 7.39 -18.55
CA GLY A 145 -0.83 7.41 -18.77
C GLY A 145 -0.01 7.67 -17.52
N PRO A 146 -0.13 8.84 -16.85
CA PRO A 146 0.64 9.17 -15.65
C PRO A 146 0.45 8.19 -14.50
N TYR A 147 -0.80 7.81 -14.26
CA TYR A 147 -1.15 6.84 -13.22
C TYR A 147 -0.56 5.46 -13.51
N ALA A 148 -0.81 4.92 -14.70
CA ALA A 148 -0.33 3.60 -15.11
C ALA A 148 1.19 3.50 -15.08
N ALA A 149 1.90 4.53 -15.56
CA ALA A 149 3.36 4.61 -15.49
C ALA A 149 3.87 4.57 -14.04
N SER A 150 3.25 5.34 -13.13
CA SER A 150 3.62 5.32 -11.72
C SER A 150 3.38 3.96 -11.06
N LYS A 151 2.26 3.31 -11.37
CA LYS A 151 1.93 1.98 -10.85
C LYS A 151 2.76 0.85 -11.47
N ALA A 152 3.20 1.00 -12.73
CA ALA A 152 4.20 0.12 -13.34
C ALA A 152 5.55 0.24 -12.62
N GLY A 153 5.93 1.45 -12.20
CA GLY A 153 7.11 1.66 -11.35
C GLY A 153 6.99 0.93 -10.00
N VAL A 154 5.81 0.95 -9.36
CA VAL A 154 5.57 0.19 -8.11
C VAL A 154 5.70 -1.32 -8.34
N ALA A 155 5.23 -1.83 -9.48
CA ALA A 155 5.40 -3.24 -9.83
C ALA A 155 6.89 -3.59 -9.98
N LYS A 156 7.67 -2.77 -10.67
CA LYS A 156 9.13 -3.00 -10.82
C LYS A 156 9.90 -2.83 -9.51
N LEU A 157 9.51 -1.89 -8.65
CA LEU A 157 10.05 -1.79 -7.29
C LEU A 157 9.80 -3.09 -6.50
N THR A 158 8.62 -3.66 -6.62
CA THR A 158 8.26 -4.91 -5.93
C THR A 158 9.13 -6.08 -6.38
N GLU A 159 9.29 -6.27 -7.69
CA GLU A 159 10.14 -7.32 -8.27
C GLU A 159 11.60 -7.17 -7.86
N ALA A 160 12.14 -5.95 -7.96
CA ALA A 160 13.54 -5.66 -7.59
C ALA A 160 13.81 -5.93 -6.10
N LEU A 161 12.98 -5.37 -5.22
CA LEU A 161 13.14 -5.60 -3.77
C LEU A 161 12.93 -7.07 -3.38
N ALA A 162 12.05 -7.81 -4.05
CA ALA A 162 11.89 -9.23 -3.80
C ALA A 162 13.16 -10.00 -4.09
N ASP A 163 13.85 -9.70 -5.19
CA ASP A 163 15.13 -10.34 -5.54
C ASP A 163 16.27 -9.91 -4.62
N GLU A 164 16.35 -8.63 -4.26
CA GLU A 164 17.35 -8.10 -3.33
C GLU A 164 17.24 -8.69 -1.91
N LEU A 165 16.02 -9.03 -1.47
CA LEU A 165 15.74 -9.39 -0.07
C LEU A 165 15.41 -10.87 0.16
N LYS A 166 15.37 -11.70 -0.88
CA LYS A 166 15.03 -13.13 -0.79
C LYS A 166 15.89 -13.90 0.21
N ASP A 167 17.20 -13.63 0.24
CA ASP A 167 18.14 -14.29 1.14
C ASP A 167 18.14 -13.69 2.57
N ARG A 168 17.31 -12.68 2.81
CA ARG A 168 17.17 -12.01 4.10
C ARG A 168 15.87 -12.38 4.82
N GLY A 169 15.11 -13.36 4.30
CA GLY A 169 13.84 -13.81 4.87
C GLY A 169 12.69 -12.79 4.76
N ILE A 170 12.85 -11.77 3.90
CA ILE A 170 11.83 -10.76 3.66
C ILE A 170 11.11 -11.07 2.35
N THR A 171 9.78 -11.13 2.37
CA THR A 171 8.98 -11.23 1.15
C THR A 171 8.45 -9.87 0.74
N VAL A 172 8.45 -9.61 -0.57
CA VAL A 172 7.94 -8.37 -1.16
C VAL A 172 6.97 -8.71 -2.28
N ASN A 173 5.72 -8.30 -2.13
CA ASN A 173 4.66 -8.60 -3.09
C ASN A 173 3.82 -7.36 -3.39
N ALA A 174 3.03 -7.39 -4.45
CA ALA A 174 2.04 -6.36 -4.73
C ALA A 174 0.68 -6.97 -5.06
N ILE A 175 -0.38 -6.31 -4.62
CA ILE A 175 -1.71 -6.51 -5.17
C ILE A 175 -1.94 -5.53 -6.31
N LEU A 176 -2.61 -5.96 -7.37
CA LEU A 176 -2.96 -5.15 -8.53
C LEU A 176 -4.50 -5.09 -8.67
N PRO A 177 -5.18 -4.23 -7.93
CA PRO A 177 -6.62 -4.11 -8.05
C PRO A 177 -7.05 -3.56 -9.43
N SER A 178 -8.19 -4.03 -9.93
CA SER A 178 -8.98 -3.34 -10.94
C SER A 178 -9.67 -2.12 -10.30
N THR A 179 -10.96 -2.00 -10.40
CA THR A 179 -11.71 -0.95 -9.70
C THR A 179 -12.08 -1.43 -8.30
N LEU A 180 -11.61 -0.69 -7.28
CA LEU A 180 -12.03 -0.92 -5.89
C LEU A 180 -13.40 -0.27 -5.65
N ASP A 181 -14.26 -0.96 -4.94
CA ASP A 181 -15.56 -0.45 -4.52
C ASP A 181 -15.39 0.56 -3.37
N THR A 182 -15.24 1.82 -3.74
CA THR A 182 -15.09 2.94 -2.81
C THR A 182 -16.19 3.98 -3.01
N PRO A 183 -16.55 4.76 -1.98
CA PRO A 183 -17.50 5.87 -2.13
C PRO A 183 -17.11 6.83 -3.26
N LYS A 184 -15.80 7.14 -3.38
CA LYS A 184 -15.29 8.00 -4.43
C LYS A 184 -15.52 7.38 -5.83
N ASN A 185 -15.14 6.13 -6.05
CA ASN A 185 -15.31 5.48 -7.35
C ASN A 185 -16.78 5.34 -7.74
N ARG A 186 -17.67 5.08 -6.76
CA ARG A 186 -19.13 5.07 -7.00
C ARG A 186 -19.62 6.44 -7.42
N ALA A 187 -19.13 7.52 -6.81
CA ALA A 187 -19.49 8.90 -7.18
C ALA A 187 -18.93 9.26 -8.56
N ASP A 188 -17.71 8.86 -8.89
CA ASP A 188 -17.06 9.14 -10.18
C ASP A 188 -17.70 8.31 -11.33
N MET A 189 -18.26 7.13 -11.04
CA MET A 189 -18.85 6.21 -12.03
C MET A 189 -20.26 5.73 -11.62
N PRO A 190 -21.25 6.64 -11.48
CA PRO A 190 -22.56 6.30 -10.87
C PRO A 190 -23.42 5.33 -11.68
N LYS A 191 -23.06 5.07 -12.95
CA LYS A 191 -23.78 4.14 -13.84
C LYS A 191 -23.12 2.77 -13.94
N ALA A 192 -22.00 2.53 -13.24
CA ALA A 192 -21.29 1.28 -13.29
C ALA A 192 -22.01 0.19 -12.44
N ASP A 193 -21.81 -1.05 -12.80
CA ASP A 193 -22.25 -2.19 -11.99
C ASP A 193 -21.21 -2.45 -10.89
N PHE A 194 -21.46 -1.94 -9.70
CA PHE A 194 -20.56 -2.03 -8.54
C PHE A 194 -20.39 -3.48 -8.06
N THR A 195 -21.31 -4.39 -8.38
CA THR A 195 -21.19 -5.82 -7.98
C THR A 195 -20.05 -6.54 -8.69
N ARG A 196 -19.50 -5.92 -9.74
CA ARG A 196 -18.35 -6.43 -10.48
C ARG A 196 -17.01 -5.95 -9.92
N TRP A 197 -17.02 -4.94 -9.06
CA TRP A 197 -15.80 -4.34 -8.51
C TRP A 197 -15.23 -5.19 -7.37
N VAL A 198 -13.94 -4.98 -7.11
CA VAL A 198 -13.26 -5.58 -5.97
C VAL A 198 -13.67 -4.84 -4.70
N THR A 199 -14.21 -5.55 -3.74
CA THR A 199 -14.53 -4.96 -2.44
C THR A 199 -13.26 -4.65 -1.65
N LEU A 200 -13.35 -3.66 -0.76
CA LEU A 200 -12.23 -3.32 0.12
C LEU A 200 -11.83 -4.47 1.04
N SER A 201 -12.81 -5.27 1.48
CA SER A 201 -12.58 -6.46 2.31
C SER A 201 -11.80 -7.53 1.55
N GLU A 202 -12.16 -7.84 0.30
CA GLU A 202 -11.43 -8.82 -0.52
C GLU A 202 -9.97 -8.40 -0.71
N ALA A 203 -9.72 -7.11 -1.00
CA ALA A 203 -8.35 -6.61 -1.13
C ALA A 203 -7.58 -6.68 0.20
N ALA A 204 -8.22 -6.33 1.32
CA ALA A 204 -7.62 -6.37 2.65
C ALA A 204 -7.29 -7.80 3.10
N GLU A 205 -8.12 -8.79 2.78
CA GLU A 205 -7.87 -10.21 3.08
C GLU A 205 -6.64 -10.74 2.32
N VAL A 206 -6.47 -10.36 1.04
CA VAL A 206 -5.27 -10.74 0.29
C VAL A 206 -4.02 -10.09 0.90
N ILE A 207 -4.09 -8.82 1.30
CA ILE A 207 -2.99 -8.16 2.01
C ILE A 207 -2.68 -8.90 3.33
N ALA A 208 -3.71 -9.25 4.12
CA ALA A 208 -3.55 -9.97 5.37
C ALA A 208 -2.87 -11.35 5.16
N PHE A 209 -3.23 -12.07 4.08
CA PHE A 209 -2.53 -13.29 3.69
C PHE A 209 -1.06 -13.03 3.41
N LEU A 210 -0.74 -12.01 2.60
CA LEU A 210 0.63 -11.70 2.17
C LEU A 210 1.55 -11.25 3.33
N VAL A 211 1.01 -10.63 4.38
CA VAL A 211 1.80 -10.26 5.57
C VAL A 211 1.87 -11.39 6.60
N SER A 212 1.12 -12.47 6.42
CA SER A 212 1.12 -13.62 7.32
C SER A 212 2.28 -14.58 7.03
N ASP A 213 2.52 -15.50 7.96
CA ASP A 213 3.52 -16.55 7.77
C ASP A 213 3.09 -17.62 6.76
N LYS A 214 1.79 -17.68 6.43
CA LYS A 214 1.24 -18.56 5.38
C LYS A 214 1.71 -18.20 3.98
N ALA A 215 2.14 -16.95 3.75
CA ALA A 215 2.68 -16.48 2.48
C ALA A 215 4.22 -16.49 2.44
N SER A 216 4.90 -17.24 3.31
CA SER A 216 6.38 -17.23 3.41
C SER A 216 7.09 -17.64 2.12
N ALA A 217 6.46 -18.42 1.26
CA ALA A 217 6.99 -18.85 -0.04
C ALA A 217 6.60 -17.90 -1.20
N VAL A 218 5.81 -16.85 -0.92
CA VAL A 218 5.33 -15.91 -1.96
C VAL A 218 6.18 -14.65 -1.90
N THR A 219 7.02 -14.42 -2.90
CA THR A 219 7.79 -13.18 -3.07
C THR A 219 7.94 -12.82 -4.54
N GLY A 220 8.00 -11.54 -4.86
CA GLY A 220 8.03 -11.02 -6.23
C GLY A 220 6.69 -11.12 -6.97
N ALA A 221 5.62 -11.52 -6.28
CA ALA A 221 4.33 -11.72 -6.93
C ALA A 221 3.59 -10.39 -7.15
N LEU A 222 3.05 -10.25 -8.36
CA LEU A 222 2.14 -9.18 -8.74
C LEU A 222 0.74 -9.79 -8.88
N ILE A 223 -0.08 -9.71 -7.84
CA ILE A 223 -1.34 -10.45 -7.72
C ILE A 223 -2.51 -9.63 -8.26
N PRO A 224 -3.08 -9.97 -9.44
CA PRO A 224 -4.24 -9.27 -9.96
C PRO A 224 -5.48 -9.51 -9.07
N LEU A 225 -6.15 -8.44 -8.70
CA LEU A 225 -7.47 -8.49 -8.08
C LEU A 225 -8.47 -7.93 -9.09
N ALA A 226 -8.93 -8.79 -10.00
CA ALA A 226 -9.75 -8.37 -11.13
C ALA A 226 -11.22 -8.14 -10.75
N GLY A 227 -11.71 -8.77 -9.68
CA GLY A 227 -13.14 -8.85 -9.43
C GLY A 227 -13.84 -9.62 -10.58
N ARG A 228 -14.86 -8.98 -11.14
CA ARG A 228 -15.56 -9.46 -12.34
C ARG A 228 -15.56 -8.38 -13.44
N ALA A 229 -14.60 -7.41 -13.37
CA ALA A 229 -14.48 -6.31 -14.31
C ALA A 229 -13.74 -6.73 -15.59
#